data_547a369782a18bb6dff7d22a3e2083a1
#
_entry.id   547a369782a18bb6dff7d22a3e2083a1
#
_cell.length_a   1.000
_cell.length_b   1.000
_cell.length_c   1.000
_cell.angle_alpha   90.00
_cell.angle_beta   90.00
_cell.angle_gamma   90.00
#
_symmetry.space_group_name_H-M   'P 1'
#
loop_
_entity.id
_entity.type
_entity.pdbx_description
1 polymer ?
#
loop_
_entity_poly.entity_id
_entity_poly.type
_entity_poly.pdbx_seq_one_letter_code
_entity_poly.pdbx_strand_id
1 'polypeptide(L)'
;MIKFAFVLPMIALVVGCASTPHVAIDPYDYKDLVVREVNPVRISLNAAGHDLVDFGLDAIGWLELDGAESGPYEIVLGELVNERGEVTNAYPKSTIRCFRVKGMKQAGVHRVPLPPDWLNLKGYDPKAPAILLPEEMGIVTAFRYAEIVKGPKMTLRQKAVNYPIDMDKSSFTCDNADLVRVYDMCKYSILATSFCGVYVDGDRERTPYEADAYINQLCHYAIDDDCSLARKSHEWLMTHPTWPTEWRQHSIMMAWADWMWTGDTRSLVKYYDQLKNEKLMDRYARASDGLLETGGEFRKTAKPGAGDIVDWPPSERDGFAFKPVNAVVNAFYYRNLREMSDIARALGKEKDAKEFAARAKAIYAAFQKVFFDTNTGLYVDGDGTSHSSLHANAAALAFGLVPETQVPGVIAFLEKKGMACSVYFAQYLLDALCEYGRDDLAVKLMSAKGDRSWVGMIDFGSTISMEAWSLKEKPNLDLNHAWGAVPLNIIARYVLGVTPLEPGFKKISIRPRIGGLKYAKGSVPTIAGTVTVEVTPGRLIIVTPTPAEVDFGGKIRSFSAGHHEIVR
;
A
#
# COMPACT_ATOMS: atom_id res chain seq x y z
N MET A 1 61.57 48.54 2.72
CA MET A 1 60.19 48.26 3.13
C MET A 1 59.83 46.83 2.69
N ILE A 2 59.98 45.92 3.64
CA ILE A 2 59.76 44.47 3.40
C ILE A 2 58.35 44.18 3.93
N LYS A 3 57.45 43.73 3.03
CA LYS A 3 56.12 43.27 3.38
C LYS A 3 56.17 41.78 3.74
N PHE A 4 55.93 41.45 4.99
CA PHE A 4 55.68 40.09 5.45
C PHE A 4 54.21 39.73 5.15
N ALA A 5 54.01 38.67 4.38
CA ALA A 5 52.70 38.05 4.22
C ALA A 5 52.55 36.92 5.23
N PHE A 6 51.58 37.04 6.13
CA PHE A 6 51.17 35.96 7.04
C PHE A 6 50.24 35.00 6.30
N VAL A 7 50.66 33.76 6.15
CA VAL A 7 49.86 32.65 5.70
C VAL A 7 49.31 31.95 6.97
N LEU A 8 48.02 32.05 7.23
CA LEU A 8 47.35 31.23 8.23
C LEU A 8 47.05 29.84 7.66
N PRO A 9 47.32 28.76 8.40
CA PRO A 9 46.90 27.44 7.97
C PRO A 9 45.39 27.26 8.24
N MET A 10 44.65 26.92 7.18
CA MET A 10 43.27 26.55 7.27
C MET A 10 43.19 25.13 7.87
N ILE A 11 42.83 25.04 9.15
CA ILE A 11 42.51 23.75 9.80
C ILE A 11 41.14 23.34 9.31
N ALA A 12 41.09 22.36 8.44
CA ALA A 12 39.84 21.67 8.06
C ALA A 12 39.37 20.83 9.25
N LEU A 13 38.34 21.30 9.94
CA LEU A 13 37.60 20.47 10.91
C LEU A 13 36.89 19.38 10.14
N VAL A 14 37.43 18.18 10.15
CA VAL A 14 36.70 16.98 9.77
C VAL A 14 35.73 16.67 10.91
N VAL A 15 34.49 17.17 10.80
CA VAL A 15 33.38 16.70 11.64
C VAL A 15 33.09 15.28 11.21
N GLY A 16 33.69 14.32 11.89
CA GLY A 16 33.27 12.94 11.82
C GLY A 16 31.84 12.85 12.35
N CYS A 17 30.86 12.67 11.48
CA CYS A 17 29.54 12.19 11.90
C CYS A 17 29.74 10.83 12.55
N ALA A 18 29.88 10.79 13.87
CA ALA A 18 29.64 9.58 14.64
C ALA A 18 28.15 9.23 14.41
N SER A 19 27.91 8.20 13.61
CA SER A 19 26.58 7.62 13.51
C SER A 19 26.18 7.18 14.92
N THR A 20 25.16 7.82 15.49
CA THR A 20 24.48 7.26 16.66
C THR A 20 24.10 5.83 16.32
N PRO A 21 24.36 4.87 17.20
CA PRO A 21 23.99 3.49 16.95
C PRO A 21 22.47 3.45 16.72
N HIS A 22 22.05 2.93 15.56
CA HIS A 22 20.65 2.76 15.24
C HIS A 22 20.06 1.73 16.21
N VAL A 23 19.17 2.19 17.10
CA VAL A 23 18.44 1.30 18.00
C VAL A 23 17.35 0.65 17.16
N ALA A 24 17.45 -0.64 16.92
CA ALA A 24 16.44 -1.39 16.20
C ALA A 24 15.10 -1.29 16.94
N ILE A 25 14.04 -0.88 16.23
CA ILE A 25 12.69 -0.80 16.78
C ILE A 25 12.16 -2.21 16.97
N ASP A 26 11.65 -2.51 18.18
CA ASP A 26 10.99 -3.80 18.44
C ASP A 26 9.65 -3.83 17.68
N PRO A 27 9.41 -4.80 16.78
CA PRO A 27 8.12 -4.93 16.08
C PRO A 27 6.92 -5.21 17.00
N TYR A 28 7.10 -5.40 18.29
CA TYR A 28 6.04 -5.45 19.30
C TYR A 28 5.91 -4.18 20.15
N ASP A 29 6.69 -3.15 19.85
CA ASP A 29 6.56 -1.84 20.48
C ASP A 29 5.42 -1.04 19.81
N TYR A 30 4.19 -1.48 20.07
CA TYR A 30 2.98 -0.86 19.52
C TYR A 30 2.76 0.52 20.12
N LYS A 31 2.71 1.54 19.25
CA LYS A 31 2.47 2.91 19.66
C LYS A 31 0.98 3.22 19.73
N ASP A 32 0.63 4.18 20.57
CA ASP A 32 -0.71 4.74 20.62
C ASP A 32 -0.99 5.66 19.44
N LEU A 33 -2.27 5.83 19.11
CA LEU A 33 -2.70 6.84 18.15
C LEU A 33 -2.37 8.24 18.67
N VAL A 34 -1.99 9.12 17.77
CA VAL A 34 -1.71 10.52 18.08
C VAL A 34 -2.74 11.43 17.39
N VAL A 35 -2.92 12.61 17.98
CA VAL A 35 -3.76 13.66 17.42
C VAL A 35 -2.86 14.79 16.95
N ARG A 36 -2.85 15.03 15.62
CA ARG A 36 -2.12 16.13 15.01
C ARG A 36 -3.04 17.32 14.80
N GLU A 37 -2.56 18.51 15.13
CA GLU A 37 -3.24 19.75 14.78
C GLU A 37 -2.92 20.14 13.34
N VAL A 38 -3.95 20.37 12.53
CA VAL A 38 -3.84 20.83 11.14
C VAL A 38 -4.48 22.21 11.05
N ASN A 39 -3.68 23.19 10.70
CA ASN A 39 -4.13 24.56 10.46
C ASN A 39 -4.60 24.73 9.00
N PRO A 40 -5.55 25.64 8.74
CA PRO A 40 -5.94 25.97 7.37
C PRO A 40 -4.75 26.44 6.53
N VAL A 41 -4.64 25.93 5.31
CA VAL A 41 -3.67 26.44 4.31
C VAL A 41 -4.24 27.60 3.51
N ARG A 42 -5.59 27.71 3.45
CA ARG A 42 -6.28 28.80 2.75
C ARG A 42 -7.67 29.03 3.33
N ILE A 43 -8.08 30.29 3.38
CA ILE A 43 -9.46 30.71 3.63
C ILE A 43 -9.86 31.63 2.46
N SER A 44 -11.01 31.37 1.85
CA SER A 44 -11.53 32.13 0.71
C SER A 44 -13.05 32.21 0.77
N LEU A 45 -13.64 33.24 0.16
CA LEU A 45 -15.09 33.29 -0.01
C LEU A 45 -15.50 32.39 -1.17
N ASN A 46 -16.54 31.60 -0.98
CA ASN A 46 -17.18 30.83 -2.06
C ASN A 46 -18.24 31.67 -2.78
N ALA A 47 -18.89 31.13 -3.82
CA ALA A 47 -19.90 31.84 -4.60
C ALA A 47 -21.19 32.17 -3.81
N ALA A 48 -21.44 31.54 -2.68
CA ALA A 48 -22.54 31.87 -1.77
C ALA A 48 -22.18 32.95 -0.75
N GLY A 49 -20.93 33.44 -0.75
CA GLY A 49 -20.41 34.42 0.19
C GLY A 49 -20.05 33.83 1.55
N HIS A 50 -19.90 32.51 1.66
CA HIS A 50 -19.47 31.83 2.85
C HIS A 50 -17.94 31.68 2.88
N ASP A 51 -17.33 31.69 4.06
CA ASP A 51 -15.93 31.36 4.24
C ASP A 51 -15.72 29.86 3.99
N LEU A 52 -14.91 29.55 2.96
CA LEU A 52 -14.39 28.21 2.70
C LEU A 52 -13.00 28.08 3.31
N VAL A 53 -12.86 27.21 4.27
CA VAL A 53 -11.60 26.85 4.93
C VAL A 53 -11.07 25.56 4.30
N ASP A 54 -9.86 25.62 3.70
CA ASP A 54 -9.15 24.48 3.11
C ASP A 54 -7.99 24.07 4.03
N PHE A 55 -7.99 22.84 4.52
CA PHE A 55 -6.91 22.29 5.34
C PHE A 55 -5.76 21.69 4.49
N GLY A 56 -5.88 21.75 3.17
CA GLY A 56 -4.85 21.30 2.21
C GLY A 56 -4.95 19.82 1.87
N LEU A 57 -5.03 18.95 2.86
CA LEU A 57 -5.14 17.51 2.70
C LEU A 57 -6.36 16.99 3.46
N ASP A 58 -6.99 15.96 2.91
CA ASP A 58 -8.04 15.24 3.60
C ASP A 58 -7.45 14.47 4.79
N ALA A 59 -8.13 14.49 5.92
CA ALA A 59 -7.68 13.75 7.11
C ALA A 59 -8.87 13.27 7.93
N ILE A 60 -8.67 12.16 8.63
CA ILE A 60 -9.70 11.56 9.49
C ILE A 60 -9.55 12.08 10.90
N GLY A 61 -10.60 12.75 11.40
CA GLY A 61 -10.52 13.40 12.69
C GLY A 61 -11.77 14.21 13.02
N TRP A 62 -11.59 15.33 13.73
CA TRP A 62 -12.67 16.24 14.11
C TRP A 62 -12.29 17.70 13.93
N LEU A 63 -13.28 18.58 13.95
CA LEU A 63 -13.11 20.02 13.87
C LEU A 63 -13.18 20.65 15.27
N GLU A 64 -12.26 21.58 15.56
CA GLU A 64 -12.31 22.50 16.70
C GLU A 64 -12.51 23.93 16.24
N LEU A 65 -13.38 24.64 16.97
CA LEU A 65 -13.67 26.06 16.81
C LEU A 65 -13.08 26.78 18.00
N ASP A 66 -12.22 27.78 17.76
CA ASP A 66 -11.59 28.56 18.84
C ASP A 66 -11.91 30.07 18.68
N GLY A 67 -12.22 30.75 19.78
CA GLY A 67 -12.50 32.17 19.82
C GLY A 67 -13.28 32.61 21.06
N ALA A 68 -13.16 33.89 21.41
CA ALA A 68 -13.75 34.45 22.61
C ALA A 68 -15.29 34.58 22.53
N GLU A 69 -15.85 34.64 21.33
CA GLU A 69 -17.30 34.83 21.13
C GLU A 69 -18.04 33.51 21.25
N SER A 70 -19.22 33.56 21.87
CA SER A 70 -20.21 32.47 21.90
C SER A 70 -21.34 32.77 20.93
N GLY A 71 -21.91 31.75 20.31
CA GLY A 71 -23.04 31.94 19.40
C GLY A 71 -23.37 30.68 18.58
N PRO A 72 -24.52 30.72 17.90
CA PRO A 72 -24.91 29.62 17.02
C PRO A 72 -23.97 29.55 15.81
N TYR A 73 -23.63 28.31 15.41
CA TYR A 73 -22.87 28.06 14.19
C TYR A 73 -23.59 27.07 13.28
N GLU A 74 -23.28 27.18 12.01
CA GLU A 74 -23.65 26.25 10.95
C GLU A 74 -22.45 26.08 10.03
N ILE A 75 -21.93 24.86 9.91
CA ILE A 75 -20.74 24.52 9.13
C ILE A 75 -21.06 23.29 8.28
N VAL A 76 -20.58 23.29 7.01
CA VAL A 76 -20.56 22.10 6.16
C VAL A 76 -19.14 21.59 6.09
N LEU A 77 -18.93 20.31 6.49
CA LEU A 77 -17.66 19.63 6.38
C LEU A 77 -17.70 18.65 5.20
N GLY A 78 -16.58 18.47 4.52
CA GLY A 78 -16.52 17.49 3.44
C GLY A 78 -15.15 17.34 2.79
N GLU A 79 -15.07 16.33 1.94
CA GLU A 79 -13.84 15.94 1.25
C GLU A 79 -13.65 16.72 -0.06
N LEU A 80 -14.73 17.17 -0.71
CA LEU A 80 -14.71 17.84 -2.01
C LEU A 80 -15.50 19.15 -2.00
N VAL A 81 -15.14 20.02 -2.94
CA VAL A 81 -15.87 21.23 -3.29
C VAL A 81 -16.31 21.21 -4.75
N ASN A 82 -17.42 21.88 -5.07
CA ASN A 82 -17.87 22.09 -6.45
C ASN A 82 -17.12 23.27 -7.11
N GLU A 83 -17.44 23.54 -8.39
CA GLU A 83 -16.87 24.66 -9.15
C GLU A 83 -17.17 26.04 -8.53
N ARG A 84 -18.18 26.14 -7.68
CA ARG A 84 -18.56 27.35 -6.95
C ARG A 84 -17.80 27.50 -5.61
N GLY A 85 -16.93 26.54 -5.27
CA GLY A 85 -16.22 26.52 -3.99
C GLY A 85 -17.13 26.16 -2.81
N GLU A 86 -18.26 25.54 -3.02
CA GLU A 86 -19.18 25.07 -1.97
C GLU A 86 -18.84 23.62 -1.65
N VAL A 87 -18.79 23.26 -0.36
CA VAL A 87 -18.64 21.87 0.05
C VAL A 87 -19.85 21.06 -0.42
N THR A 88 -19.61 19.98 -1.16
CA THR A 88 -20.68 19.35 -1.92
C THR A 88 -20.74 17.84 -1.74
N ASN A 89 -21.97 17.32 -1.78
CA ASN A 89 -22.25 15.92 -2.09
C ASN A 89 -22.88 15.85 -3.51
N ALA A 90 -22.07 16.14 -4.52
CA ALA A 90 -22.49 16.00 -5.92
C ALA A 90 -22.67 14.52 -6.31
N TYR A 91 -22.25 13.60 -5.46
CA TYR A 91 -22.23 12.17 -5.73
C TYR A 91 -23.04 11.38 -4.67
N PRO A 92 -24.37 11.47 -4.69
CA PRO A 92 -25.23 10.95 -3.59
C PRO A 92 -25.21 9.43 -3.42
N LYS A 93 -24.66 8.69 -4.40
CA LYS A 93 -24.46 7.23 -4.28
C LYS A 93 -23.09 6.85 -3.71
N SER A 94 -22.18 7.81 -3.64
CA SER A 94 -20.83 7.59 -3.07
C SER A 94 -20.88 7.67 -1.54
N THR A 95 -19.78 7.29 -0.91
CA THR A 95 -19.54 7.50 0.51
C THR A 95 -18.61 8.68 0.79
N ILE A 96 -18.39 9.52 -0.22
CA ILE A 96 -17.67 10.80 -0.08
C ILE A 96 -18.36 11.65 0.98
N ARG A 97 -17.61 12.07 1.97
CA ARG A 97 -18.15 12.77 3.13
C ARG A 97 -18.57 14.19 2.75
N CYS A 98 -19.81 14.51 3.06
CA CYS A 98 -20.34 15.88 3.01
C CYS A 98 -21.50 15.98 3.97
N PHE A 99 -21.40 16.82 4.98
CA PHE A 99 -22.41 16.90 6.00
C PHE A 99 -22.44 18.25 6.71
N ARG A 100 -23.62 18.63 7.13
CA ARG A 100 -23.91 19.88 7.78
C ARG A 100 -24.08 19.70 9.28
N VAL A 101 -23.29 20.42 10.05
CA VAL A 101 -23.39 20.45 11.51
C VAL A 101 -23.87 21.81 11.98
N LYS A 102 -24.71 21.80 13.00
CA LYS A 102 -25.23 23.01 13.65
C LYS A 102 -25.06 22.84 15.16
N GLY A 103 -24.77 23.94 15.82
CA GLY A 103 -24.59 23.91 17.27
C GLY A 103 -24.46 25.29 17.87
N MET A 104 -24.08 25.32 19.12
CA MET A 104 -23.82 26.53 19.91
C MET A 104 -22.37 26.49 20.38
N LYS A 105 -21.53 27.34 19.80
CA LYS A 105 -20.14 27.52 20.24
C LYS A 105 -20.13 28.25 21.57
N GLN A 106 -19.39 27.74 22.53
CA GLN A 106 -19.03 28.44 23.77
C GLN A 106 -17.72 29.23 23.56
N ALA A 107 -17.44 30.19 24.43
CA ALA A 107 -16.16 30.90 24.44
C ALA A 107 -15.00 29.91 24.68
N GLY A 108 -13.85 30.14 24.01
CA GLY A 108 -12.70 29.24 24.01
C GLY A 108 -12.79 28.15 22.96
N VAL A 109 -12.07 27.05 23.17
CA VAL A 109 -12.04 25.90 22.28
C VAL A 109 -13.31 25.08 22.42
N HIS A 110 -13.92 24.76 21.27
CA HIS A 110 -15.14 23.97 21.19
C HIS A 110 -14.99 22.87 20.11
N ARG A 111 -15.02 21.60 20.51
CA ARG A 111 -15.07 20.47 19.61
C ARG A 111 -16.46 20.39 18.97
N VAL A 112 -16.51 20.33 17.65
CA VAL A 112 -17.77 20.16 16.89
C VAL A 112 -18.27 18.73 17.09
N PRO A 113 -19.49 18.54 17.62
CA PRO A 113 -20.09 17.22 17.75
C PRO A 113 -20.40 16.64 16.36
N LEU A 114 -19.90 15.44 16.11
CA LEU A 114 -20.18 14.70 14.87
C LEU A 114 -21.30 13.66 15.12
N PRO A 115 -22.21 13.46 14.14
CA PRO A 115 -23.28 12.47 14.30
C PRO A 115 -22.73 11.04 14.37
N PRO A 116 -23.36 10.15 15.17
CA PRO A 116 -22.88 8.77 15.33
C PRO A 116 -23.19 7.85 14.14
N ASP A 117 -24.04 8.24 13.22
CA ASP A 117 -24.50 7.48 12.06
C ASP A 117 -23.51 7.45 10.89
N TRP A 118 -22.33 8.04 11.06
CA TRP A 118 -21.25 8.03 10.08
C TRP A 118 -20.38 6.80 10.08
N LEU A 119 -20.40 6.05 11.15
CA LEU A 119 -19.87 4.71 11.17
C LEU A 119 -20.79 3.85 10.30
N ASN A 120 -20.30 3.35 9.17
CA ASN A 120 -21.06 2.43 8.35
C ASN A 120 -21.13 1.06 9.04
N LEU A 121 -21.98 0.95 10.03
CA LEU A 121 -22.26 -0.32 10.70
C LEU A 121 -23.24 -1.21 9.90
N LYS A 122 -23.70 -0.74 8.72
CA LYS A 122 -24.53 -1.54 7.81
C LYS A 122 -23.64 -2.55 7.09
N GLY A 123 -23.73 -3.79 7.47
CA GLY A 123 -22.89 -4.87 6.93
C GLY A 123 -21.82 -5.32 7.90
N TYR A 124 -21.88 -4.88 9.14
CA TYR A 124 -21.05 -5.42 10.21
C TYR A 124 -21.11 -6.95 10.21
N ASP A 125 -20.02 -7.58 9.78
CA ASP A 125 -19.82 -9.02 9.94
C ASP A 125 -19.16 -9.26 11.30
N PRO A 126 -19.82 -9.98 12.23
CA PRO A 126 -19.20 -10.31 13.52
C PRO A 126 -17.86 -11.04 13.41
N LYS A 127 -17.58 -11.65 12.24
CA LYS A 127 -16.32 -12.33 11.97
C LYS A 127 -15.22 -11.39 11.46
N ALA A 128 -15.59 -10.23 10.93
CA ALA A 128 -14.69 -9.18 10.47
C ALA A 128 -15.23 -7.83 10.98
N PRO A 129 -15.14 -7.56 12.29
CA PRO A 129 -15.73 -6.38 12.88
C PRO A 129 -14.99 -5.11 12.50
N ALA A 130 -15.74 -4.01 12.36
CA ALA A 130 -15.16 -2.68 12.25
C ALA A 130 -14.34 -2.34 13.50
N ILE A 131 -13.20 -1.69 13.32
CA ILE A 131 -12.36 -1.22 14.42
C ILE A 131 -13.00 0.02 15.03
N LEU A 132 -13.24 -0.04 16.33
CA LEU A 132 -13.68 1.11 17.13
C LEU A 132 -12.44 1.84 17.66
N LEU A 133 -12.48 3.17 17.56
CA LEU A 133 -11.47 4.02 18.18
C LEU A 133 -11.64 4.04 19.71
N PRO A 134 -10.56 4.35 20.46
CA PRO A 134 -10.66 4.62 21.89
C PRO A 134 -11.73 5.68 22.20
N GLU A 135 -12.44 5.50 23.31
CA GLU A 135 -13.59 6.37 23.69
C GLU A 135 -13.21 7.85 23.78
N GLU A 136 -12.01 8.16 24.22
CA GLU A 136 -11.46 9.51 24.32
C GLU A 136 -11.27 10.20 22.95
N MET A 137 -11.08 9.42 21.88
CA MET A 137 -11.02 9.96 20.51
C MET A 137 -12.42 10.35 20.02
N GLY A 138 -13.46 9.72 20.54
CA GLY A 138 -14.84 9.97 20.14
C GLY A 138 -15.08 9.67 18.66
N ILE A 139 -16.08 10.35 18.08
CA ILE A 139 -16.42 10.19 16.66
C ILE A 139 -15.47 11.02 15.80
N VAL A 140 -14.90 10.41 14.78
CA VAL A 140 -14.03 11.02 13.76
C VAL A 140 -14.58 10.74 12.37
N THR A 141 -14.22 11.57 11.40
CA THR A 141 -14.61 11.44 9.99
C THR A 141 -13.58 12.05 9.07
N ALA A 142 -13.59 11.64 7.81
CA ALA A 142 -12.77 12.23 6.77
C ALA A 142 -13.33 13.61 6.36
N PHE A 143 -12.48 14.63 6.26
CA PHE A 143 -12.78 15.91 5.63
C PHE A 143 -11.51 16.70 5.34
N ARG A 144 -11.55 17.47 4.27
CA ARG A 144 -10.53 18.47 3.89
C ARG A 144 -11.03 19.89 4.05
N TYR A 145 -12.33 20.09 3.85
CA TYR A 145 -12.94 21.43 3.78
C TYR A 145 -13.95 21.66 4.90
N ALA A 146 -14.00 22.90 5.36
CA ALA A 146 -15.08 23.40 6.20
C ALA A 146 -15.64 24.69 5.61
N GLU A 147 -16.92 24.70 5.25
CA GLU A 147 -17.65 25.88 4.79
C GLU A 147 -18.44 26.48 5.95
N ILE A 148 -18.10 27.71 6.36
CA ILE A 148 -18.78 28.43 7.44
C ILE A 148 -19.99 29.15 6.86
N VAL A 149 -21.18 28.55 7.01
CA VAL A 149 -22.45 29.17 6.59
C VAL A 149 -22.86 30.25 7.56
N LYS A 150 -22.62 30.03 8.85
CA LYS A 150 -22.94 30.98 9.93
C LYS A 150 -22.07 30.67 11.15
N GLY A 151 -21.63 31.71 11.85
CA GLY A 151 -20.91 31.53 13.10
C GLY A 151 -20.48 32.87 13.73
N PRO A 152 -20.12 32.87 15.03
CA PRO A 152 -19.40 33.98 15.65
C PRO A 152 -17.99 34.08 15.03
N LYS A 153 -17.24 35.12 15.38
CA LYS A 153 -15.81 35.21 15.00
C LYS A 153 -15.03 34.07 15.67
N MET A 154 -14.41 33.23 14.85
CA MET A 154 -13.71 32.03 15.30
C MET A 154 -12.60 31.62 14.33
N THR A 155 -11.63 30.88 14.81
CA THR A 155 -10.65 30.13 14.01
C THR A 155 -10.98 28.65 14.02
N LEU A 156 -10.65 27.97 12.94
CA LEU A 156 -10.89 26.53 12.78
C LEU A 156 -9.57 25.78 12.82
N ARG A 157 -9.54 24.63 13.49
CA ARG A 157 -8.43 23.69 13.49
C ARG A 157 -8.97 22.28 13.25
N GLN A 158 -8.37 21.56 12.34
CA GLN A 158 -8.65 20.14 12.20
C GLN A 158 -7.74 19.35 13.13
N LYS A 159 -8.28 18.40 13.83
CA LYS A 159 -7.55 17.44 14.68
C LYS A 159 -7.57 16.09 13.96
N ALA A 160 -6.46 15.75 13.34
CA ALA A 160 -6.29 14.51 12.58
C ALA A 160 -5.76 13.39 13.50
N VAL A 161 -6.43 12.24 13.47
CA VAL A 161 -6.03 11.04 14.22
C VAL A 161 -5.23 10.13 13.31
N ASN A 162 -4.06 9.68 13.75
CA ASN A 162 -3.28 8.70 13.00
C ASN A 162 -2.26 7.97 13.89
N TYR A 163 -1.75 6.85 13.41
CA TYR A 163 -0.56 6.22 13.95
C TYR A 163 0.65 7.14 13.72
N PRO A 164 1.62 7.21 14.66
CA PRO A 164 2.75 8.14 14.58
C PRO A 164 3.83 7.67 13.58
N ILE A 165 3.52 7.74 12.28
CA ILE A 165 4.44 7.45 11.19
C ILE A 165 5.37 8.65 10.97
N ASP A 166 6.68 8.40 10.90
CA ASP A 166 7.68 9.43 10.61
C ASP A 166 7.81 9.66 9.10
N MET A 167 7.13 10.68 8.62
CA MET A 167 7.09 11.01 7.19
C MET A 167 8.41 11.53 6.63
N ASP A 168 9.38 11.93 7.47
CA ASP A 168 10.64 12.51 7.01
C ASP A 168 11.71 11.46 6.69
N LYS A 169 11.51 10.19 7.08
CA LYS A 169 12.46 9.10 6.81
C LYS A 169 12.57 8.69 5.35
N SER A 170 11.56 8.97 4.56
CA SER A 170 11.52 8.60 3.14
C SER A 170 11.40 9.81 2.23
N SER A 171 11.96 9.70 1.04
CA SER A 171 11.86 10.74 0.00
C SER A 171 11.95 10.12 -1.39
N PHE A 172 11.37 10.82 -2.38
CA PHE A 172 11.53 10.46 -3.78
C PHE A 172 11.43 11.69 -4.68
N THR A 173 12.33 11.80 -5.63
CA THR A 173 12.29 12.80 -6.70
C THR A 173 12.79 12.19 -8.00
N CYS A 174 12.26 12.64 -9.12
CA CYS A 174 12.69 12.27 -10.47
C CYS A 174 12.32 13.37 -11.48
N ASP A 175 12.64 13.18 -12.75
CA ASP A 175 12.28 14.13 -13.81
C ASP A 175 10.83 14.02 -14.33
N ASN A 176 10.03 13.10 -13.78
CA ASN A 176 8.60 12.97 -14.05
C ASN A 176 7.78 13.56 -12.89
N ALA A 177 7.28 14.78 -13.06
CA ALA A 177 6.54 15.48 -12.02
C ALA A 177 5.23 14.77 -11.60
N ASP A 178 4.55 14.09 -12.53
CA ASP A 178 3.34 13.35 -12.21
C ASP A 178 3.65 12.12 -11.34
N LEU A 179 4.76 11.44 -11.59
CA LEU A 179 5.20 10.32 -10.73
C LEU A 179 5.55 10.79 -9.31
N VAL A 180 6.14 11.98 -9.16
CA VAL A 180 6.42 12.57 -7.84
C VAL A 180 5.11 12.90 -7.12
N ARG A 181 4.12 13.53 -7.80
CA ARG A 181 2.78 13.78 -7.24
C ARG A 181 2.10 12.49 -6.77
N VAL A 182 2.21 11.43 -7.56
CA VAL A 182 1.66 10.11 -7.21
C VAL A 182 2.36 9.52 -5.98
N TYR A 183 3.69 9.61 -5.91
CA TYR A 183 4.44 9.20 -4.73
C TYR A 183 3.97 9.95 -3.46
N ASP A 184 3.84 11.26 -3.53
CA ASP A 184 3.44 12.11 -2.39
C ASP A 184 2.02 11.77 -1.92
N MET A 185 1.06 11.60 -2.85
CA MET A 185 -0.31 11.16 -2.53
C MET A 185 -0.31 9.78 -1.86
N CYS A 186 0.41 8.81 -2.44
CA CYS A 186 0.46 7.46 -1.90
C CYS A 186 1.12 7.41 -0.51
N LYS A 187 2.18 8.19 -0.32
CA LYS A 187 2.86 8.34 0.97
C LYS A 187 1.92 8.92 2.04
N TYR A 188 1.21 9.98 1.70
CA TYR A 188 0.22 10.58 2.60
C TYR A 188 -0.96 9.63 2.88
N SER A 189 -1.36 8.82 1.91
CA SER A 189 -2.44 7.84 2.08
C SER A 189 -2.19 6.88 3.23
N ILE A 190 -0.96 6.37 3.36
CA ILE A 190 -0.59 5.46 4.46
C ILE A 190 -0.73 6.15 5.81
N LEU A 191 -0.26 7.40 5.95
CA LEU A 191 -0.43 8.15 7.19
C LEU A 191 -1.91 8.38 7.51
N ALA A 192 -2.68 8.91 6.55
CA ALA A 192 -4.06 9.33 6.78
C ALA A 192 -5.01 8.16 7.11
N THR A 193 -4.78 6.97 6.51
CA THR A 193 -5.62 5.79 6.76
C THR A 193 -5.17 4.92 7.94
N SER A 194 -4.03 5.24 8.57
CA SER A 194 -3.54 4.53 9.76
C SER A 194 -4.16 5.06 11.06
N PHE A 195 -5.45 5.38 11.06
CA PHE A 195 -6.14 6.04 12.16
C PHE A 195 -6.82 5.09 13.16
N CYS A 196 -6.82 3.78 12.89
CA CYS A 196 -7.47 2.78 13.73
C CYS A 196 -6.51 1.93 14.58
N GLY A 197 -5.19 2.19 14.52
CA GLY A 197 -4.19 1.40 15.23
C GLY A 197 -4.00 -0.03 14.71
N VAL A 198 -4.64 -0.36 13.60
CA VAL A 198 -4.43 -1.47 12.66
C VAL A 198 -4.77 -0.97 11.26
N TYR A 199 -4.31 -1.64 10.21
CA TYR A 199 -4.71 -1.28 8.85
C TYR A 199 -6.17 -1.64 8.62
N VAL A 200 -6.93 -0.67 8.10
CA VAL A 200 -8.33 -0.82 7.71
C VAL A 200 -8.49 -0.40 6.25
N ASP A 201 -9.58 -0.80 5.64
CA ASP A 201 -9.93 -0.46 4.26
C ASP A 201 -10.14 1.05 4.04
N GLY A 202 -10.69 1.77 5.01
CA GLY A 202 -10.91 3.21 4.97
C GLY A 202 -11.87 3.68 6.06
N ASP A 203 -12.30 4.94 5.99
CA ASP A 203 -13.22 5.52 6.99
C ASP A 203 -14.64 4.93 6.91
N ARG A 204 -15.04 4.44 5.75
CA ARG A 204 -16.40 3.94 5.54
C ARG A 204 -16.72 2.69 6.37
N GLU A 205 -15.90 1.66 6.26
CA GLU A 205 -16.15 0.35 6.89
C GLU A 205 -15.29 0.14 8.13
N ARG A 206 -14.06 0.67 8.12
CA ARG A 206 -13.04 0.50 9.17
C ARG A 206 -12.76 -0.97 9.46
N THR A 207 -12.83 -1.81 8.44
CA THR A 207 -12.63 -3.25 8.53
C THR A 207 -11.24 -3.61 8.03
N PRO A 208 -10.44 -4.36 8.82
CA PRO A 208 -9.20 -4.93 8.31
C PRO A 208 -9.50 -6.05 7.30
N TYR A 209 -8.82 -6.00 6.14
CA TYR A 209 -8.81 -7.05 5.14
C TYR A 209 -7.36 -7.46 4.83
N GLU A 210 -7.10 -8.76 4.58
CA GLU A 210 -5.73 -9.25 4.37
C GLU A 210 -5.07 -8.66 3.14
N ALA A 211 -5.81 -8.46 2.05
CA ALA A 211 -5.27 -7.88 0.82
C ALA A 211 -4.88 -6.41 1.00
N ASP A 212 -5.77 -5.64 1.65
CA ASP A 212 -5.50 -4.24 2.02
C ASP A 212 -4.30 -4.14 2.93
N ALA A 213 -4.29 -4.95 3.99
CA ALA A 213 -3.23 -4.93 4.98
C ALA A 213 -1.87 -5.31 4.39
N TYR A 214 -1.81 -6.23 3.42
CA TYR A 214 -0.55 -6.59 2.75
C TYR A 214 0.01 -5.42 1.93
N ILE A 215 -0.82 -4.72 1.15
CA ILE A 215 -0.38 -3.56 0.37
C ILE A 215 0.02 -2.43 1.31
N ASN A 216 -0.80 -2.14 2.33
CA ASN A 216 -0.49 -1.12 3.34
C ASN A 216 0.83 -1.42 4.06
N GLN A 217 1.11 -2.70 4.39
CA GLN A 217 2.36 -3.16 4.98
C GLN A 217 3.56 -2.83 4.07
N LEU A 218 3.50 -3.20 2.78
CA LEU A 218 4.59 -2.93 1.84
C LEU A 218 4.81 -1.42 1.65
N CYS A 219 3.73 -0.65 1.59
CA CYS A 219 3.78 0.80 1.46
C CYS A 219 4.29 1.48 2.73
N HIS A 220 3.89 1.00 3.91
CA HIS A 220 4.40 1.51 5.19
C HIS A 220 5.91 1.25 5.32
N TYR A 221 6.37 0.05 5.00
CA TYR A 221 7.80 -0.29 4.98
C TYR A 221 8.63 0.55 4.00
N ALA A 222 8.00 1.16 3.01
CA ALA A 222 8.67 2.08 2.10
C ALA A 222 8.89 3.48 2.69
N ILE A 223 8.23 3.82 3.81
CA ILE A 223 8.24 5.19 4.37
C ILE A 223 8.69 5.30 5.82
N ASP A 224 8.57 4.23 6.61
CA ASP A 224 8.99 4.20 8.01
C ASP A 224 9.67 2.86 8.35
N ASP A 225 10.57 2.87 9.32
CA ASP A 225 11.24 1.68 9.86
C ASP A 225 10.47 1.05 11.03
N ASP A 226 9.40 1.68 11.50
CA ASP A 226 8.49 1.10 12.49
C ASP A 226 7.54 0.08 11.84
N CYS A 227 7.86 -1.20 12.00
CA CYS A 227 7.07 -2.31 11.46
C CYS A 227 5.95 -2.79 12.42
N SER A 228 5.78 -2.18 13.58
CA SER A 228 4.88 -2.69 14.63
C SER A 228 3.40 -2.63 14.25
N LEU A 229 2.95 -1.57 13.57
CA LEU A 229 1.58 -1.45 13.08
C LEU A 229 1.24 -2.57 12.08
N ALA A 230 2.17 -2.89 11.17
CA ALA A 230 1.99 -3.98 10.20
C ALA A 230 1.87 -5.33 10.89
N ARG A 231 2.74 -5.61 11.86
CA ARG A 231 2.69 -6.84 12.68
C ARG A 231 1.38 -6.94 13.45
N LYS A 232 0.95 -5.86 14.13
CA LYS A 232 -0.32 -5.82 14.86
C LYS A 232 -1.50 -6.11 13.93
N SER A 233 -1.51 -5.54 12.74
CA SER A 233 -2.55 -5.77 11.73
C SER A 233 -2.58 -7.23 11.25
N HIS A 234 -1.40 -7.82 10.97
CA HIS A 234 -1.29 -9.22 10.61
C HIS A 234 -1.82 -10.12 11.74
N GLU A 235 -1.39 -9.91 12.99
CA GLU A 235 -1.83 -10.72 14.13
C GLU A 235 -3.33 -10.57 14.41
N TRP A 236 -3.92 -9.39 14.17
CA TRP A 236 -5.36 -9.21 14.18
C TRP A 236 -6.06 -10.10 13.16
N LEU A 237 -5.60 -10.08 11.90
CA LEU A 237 -6.18 -10.87 10.81
C LEU A 237 -5.96 -12.38 10.95
N MET A 238 -4.97 -12.81 11.72
CA MET A 238 -4.83 -14.23 12.08
C MET A 238 -6.00 -14.72 12.91
N THR A 239 -6.58 -13.88 13.77
CA THR A 239 -7.73 -14.21 14.63
C THR A 239 -9.08 -13.77 14.05
N HIS A 240 -9.09 -12.84 13.09
CA HIS A 240 -10.29 -12.30 12.44
C HIS A 240 -10.15 -12.39 10.91
N PRO A 241 -10.04 -13.60 10.34
CA PRO A 241 -9.86 -13.77 8.89
C PRO A 241 -11.11 -13.34 8.13
N THR A 242 -10.91 -12.68 6.99
CA THR A 242 -12.00 -12.30 6.10
C THR A 242 -12.44 -13.48 5.20
N TRP A 243 -13.39 -13.24 4.29
CA TRP A 243 -14.02 -14.31 3.53
C TRP A 243 -13.41 -14.61 2.15
N PRO A 244 -12.75 -13.66 1.43
CA PRO A 244 -12.21 -13.96 0.11
C PRO A 244 -11.07 -14.98 0.17
N THR A 245 -11.08 -15.95 -0.74
CA THR A 245 -10.10 -17.04 -0.74
C THR A 245 -8.68 -16.53 -0.88
N GLU A 246 -8.40 -15.79 -1.95
CA GLU A 246 -7.08 -15.26 -2.25
C GLU A 246 -6.65 -14.16 -1.27
N TRP A 247 -7.58 -13.47 -0.62
CA TRP A 247 -7.22 -12.48 0.40
C TRP A 247 -6.68 -13.17 1.67
N ARG A 248 -7.30 -14.25 2.12
CA ARG A 248 -6.75 -15.04 3.25
C ARG A 248 -5.35 -15.56 2.99
N GLN A 249 -5.03 -15.84 1.73
CA GLN A 249 -3.69 -16.28 1.32
C GLN A 249 -2.63 -15.19 1.53
N HIS A 250 -3.00 -13.90 1.57
CA HIS A 250 -2.10 -12.80 1.90
C HIS A 250 -1.55 -12.88 3.32
N SER A 251 -2.20 -13.58 4.25
CA SER A 251 -1.66 -13.76 5.61
C SER A 251 -0.27 -14.39 5.60
N ILE A 252 0.01 -15.34 4.69
CA ILE A 252 1.35 -15.94 4.56
C ILE A 252 2.33 -14.93 3.96
N MET A 253 1.90 -14.16 2.96
CA MET A 253 2.70 -13.11 2.34
C MET A 253 3.06 -12.01 3.35
N MET A 254 2.11 -11.61 4.21
CA MET A 254 2.35 -10.66 5.30
C MET A 254 3.37 -11.19 6.31
N ALA A 255 3.24 -12.46 6.72
CA ALA A 255 4.16 -13.10 7.66
C ALA A 255 5.58 -13.20 7.08
N TRP A 256 5.70 -13.57 5.80
CA TRP A 256 6.98 -13.63 5.10
C TRP A 256 7.61 -12.24 4.96
N ALA A 257 6.83 -11.23 4.56
CA ALA A 257 7.30 -9.85 4.43
C ALA A 257 7.75 -9.29 5.79
N ASP A 258 6.97 -9.49 6.85
CA ASP A 258 7.35 -9.07 8.20
C ASP A 258 8.70 -9.67 8.63
N TRP A 259 8.90 -10.97 8.45
CA TRP A 259 10.17 -11.62 8.73
C TRP A 259 11.32 -11.06 7.88
N MET A 260 11.11 -10.89 6.58
CA MET A 260 12.17 -10.37 5.70
C MET A 260 12.57 -8.94 6.07
N TRP A 261 11.61 -8.08 6.40
CA TRP A 261 11.89 -6.69 6.76
C TRP A 261 12.45 -6.55 8.17
N THR A 262 11.97 -7.32 9.15
CA THR A 262 12.35 -7.18 10.56
C THR A 262 13.45 -8.14 10.99
N GLY A 263 13.59 -9.30 10.36
CA GLY A 263 14.43 -10.41 10.81
C GLY A 263 13.89 -11.14 12.06
N ASP A 264 12.73 -10.73 12.55
CA ASP A 264 12.13 -11.24 13.79
C ASP A 264 11.20 -12.42 13.50
N THR A 265 11.46 -13.55 14.17
CA THR A 265 10.71 -14.78 13.98
C THR A 265 9.61 -15.02 15.02
N ARG A 266 9.42 -14.13 16.02
CA ARG A 266 8.46 -14.34 17.12
C ARG A 266 7.03 -14.53 16.61
N SER A 267 6.57 -13.72 15.66
CA SER A 267 5.25 -13.84 15.03
C SER A 267 5.13 -15.14 14.22
N LEU A 268 6.19 -15.52 13.50
CA LEU A 268 6.23 -16.79 12.78
C LEU A 268 6.11 -17.99 13.73
N VAL A 269 6.83 -17.99 14.84
CA VAL A 269 6.74 -19.06 15.86
C VAL A 269 5.32 -19.16 16.41
N LYS A 270 4.72 -18.02 16.73
CA LYS A 270 3.36 -17.92 17.31
C LYS A 270 2.28 -18.47 16.38
N TYR A 271 2.36 -18.18 15.09
CA TYR A 271 1.29 -18.47 14.14
C TYR A 271 1.63 -19.57 13.11
N TYR A 272 2.77 -20.23 13.21
CA TYR A 272 3.21 -21.23 12.23
C TYR A 272 2.15 -22.27 11.88
N ASP A 273 1.56 -22.90 12.91
CA ASP A 273 0.57 -23.97 12.69
C ASP A 273 -0.71 -23.45 12.07
N GLN A 274 -1.12 -22.21 12.38
CA GLN A 274 -2.28 -21.58 11.77
C GLN A 274 -2.02 -21.19 10.31
N LEU A 275 -0.84 -20.63 10.00
CA LEU A 275 -0.41 -20.36 8.62
C LEU A 275 -0.44 -21.64 7.79
N LYS A 276 0.17 -22.73 8.32
CA LYS A 276 0.24 -24.04 7.66
C LYS A 276 -1.13 -24.67 7.45
N ASN A 277 -1.97 -24.72 8.49
CA ASN A 277 -3.17 -25.55 8.48
C ASN A 277 -4.42 -24.80 7.98
N GLU A 278 -4.45 -23.46 8.07
CA GLU A 278 -5.64 -22.68 7.73
C GLU A 278 -5.42 -21.77 6.51
N LYS A 279 -4.27 -21.08 6.43
CA LYS A 279 -4.05 -20.04 5.41
C LYS A 279 -3.56 -20.58 4.07
N LEU A 280 -2.90 -21.75 4.04
CA LEU A 280 -2.58 -22.47 2.80
C LEU A 280 -3.82 -22.97 2.06
N MET A 281 -4.97 -23.07 2.73
CA MET A 281 -6.24 -23.51 2.12
C MET A 281 -6.22 -24.98 1.61
N ASP A 282 -5.31 -25.82 2.10
CA ASP A 282 -5.07 -27.20 1.67
C ASP A 282 -6.32 -28.10 1.66
N ARG A 283 -7.32 -27.77 2.46
CA ARG A 283 -8.62 -28.47 2.48
C ARG A 283 -9.37 -28.44 1.13
N TYR A 284 -8.98 -27.53 0.23
CA TYR A 284 -9.55 -27.44 -1.12
C TYR A 284 -8.66 -28.07 -2.19
N ALA A 285 -7.50 -28.62 -1.83
CA ALA A 285 -6.61 -29.29 -2.78
C ALA A 285 -7.27 -30.53 -3.35
N ARG A 286 -7.40 -30.60 -4.67
CA ARG A 286 -7.96 -31.79 -5.34
C ARG A 286 -6.92 -32.90 -5.44
N ALA A 287 -7.37 -34.17 -5.29
CA ALA A 287 -6.47 -35.31 -5.22
C ALA A 287 -5.71 -35.60 -6.53
N SER A 288 -6.22 -35.15 -7.67
CA SER A 288 -5.65 -35.48 -8.98
C SER A 288 -4.32 -34.78 -9.27
N ASP A 289 -4.13 -33.54 -8.79
CA ASP A 289 -2.97 -32.72 -9.14
C ASP A 289 -2.60 -31.69 -8.05
N GLY A 290 -3.35 -31.63 -6.96
CA GLY A 290 -3.08 -30.76 -5.83
C GLY A 290 -3.54 -29.31 -6.01
N LEU A 291 -4.10 -28.92 -7.16
CA LEU A 291 -4.64 -27.57 -7.33
C LEU A 291 -5.85 -27.33 -6.42
N LEU A 292 -6.01 -26.09 -5.93
CA LEU A 292 -7.16 -25.73 -5.12
C LEU A 292 -8.43 -25.66 -5.98
N GLU A 293 -9.45 -26.41 -5.55
CA GLU A 293 -10.80 -26.40 -6.12
C GLU A 293 -11.77 -25.76 -5.13
N THR A 294 -11.91 -24.45 -5.22
CA THR A 294 -12.69 -23.60 -4.30
C THR A 294 -14.17 -23.52 -4.67
N GLY A 295 -14.54 -23.99 -5.86
CA GLY A 295 -15.90 -23.95 -6.40
C GLY A 295 -16.19 -22.68 -7.20
N GLY A 296 -15.37 -21.64 -7.12
CA GLY A 296 -15.43 -20.43 -7.93
C GLY A 296 -15.99 -19.20 -7.22
N GLU A 297 -16.79 -18.41 -7.91
CA GLU A 297 -17.19 -17.05 -7.48
C GLU A 297 -17.99 -17.03 -6.18
N PHE A 298 -17.61 -16.09 -5.32
CA PHE A 298 -18.27 -15.83 -4.03
C PHE A 298 -19.79 -15.63 -4.17
N ARG A 299 -20.54 -16.24 -3.24
CA ARG A 299 -22.02 -16.24 -3.17
C ARG A 299 -22.74 -16.84 -4.39
N LYS A 300 -22.01 -17.41 -5.36
CA LYS A 300 -22.62 -18.06 -6.53
C LYS A 300 -22.33 -19.56 -6.56
N THR A 301 -21.05 -19.93 -6.63
CA THR A 301 -20.63 -21.32 -6.83
C THR A 301 -19.59 -21.80 -5.83
N ALA A 302 -19.08 -20.91 -4.95
CA ALA A 302 -18.02 -21.22 -4.01
C ALA A 302 -18.39 -22.35 -3.03
N LYS A 303 -17.42 -23.21 -2.73
CA LYS A 303 -17.55 -24.22 -1.65
C LYS A 303 -17.68 -23.54 -0.29
N PRO A 304 -18.28 -24.19 0.72
CA PRO A 304 -18.36 -23.64 2.07
C PRO A 304 -17.00 -23.20 2.60
N GLY A 305 -16.92 -21.95 3.07
CA GLY A 305 -15.69 -21.35 3.59
C GLY A 305 -14.66 -20.95 2.54
N ALA A 306 -14.99 -21.01 1.26
CA ALA A 306 -14.27 -20.38 0.16
C ALA A 306 -15.12 -19.26 -0.45
N GLY A 307 -14.49 -18.43 -1.30
CA GLY A 307 -15.18 -17.37 -2.01
C GLY A 307 -14.20 -16.57 -2.84
N ASP A 308 -14.04 -16.95 -4.10
CA ASP A 308 -13.10 -16.30 -4.98
C ASP A 308 -13.66 -14.97 -5.48
N ILE A 309 -12.89 -13.91 -5.41
CA ILE A 309 -13.28 -12.61 -5.96
C ILE A 309 -12.35 -12.14 -7.06
N VAL A 310 -11.10 -12.59 -7.06
CA VAL A 310 -10.05 -12.27 -8.03
C VAL A 310 -9.66 -10.80 -7.97
N ASP A 311 -10.63 -9.90 -8.14
CA ASP A 311 -10.45 -8.46 -8.09
C ASP A 311 -11.75 -7.75 -7.66
N TRP A 312 -11.64 -6.50 -7.22
CA TRP A 312 -12.77 -5.72 -6.74
C TRP A 312 -12.68 -4.25 -7.16
N PRO A 313 -13.79 -3.65 -7.61
CA PRO A 313 -15.14 -4.22 -7.79
C PRO A 313 -15.22 -5.18 -9.00
N PRO A 314 -16.35 -5.87 -9.19
CA PRO A 314 -16.52 -6.85 -10.30
C PRO A 314 -16.28 -6.28 -11.71
N SER A 315 -16.48 -4.97 -11.92
CA SER A 315 -16.18 -4.26 -13.17
C SER A 315 -14.70 -4.28 -13.54
N GLU A 316 -13.82 -4.54 -12.56
CA GLU A 316 -12.36 -4.50 -12.71
C GLU A 316 -11.73 -5.85 -13.10
N ARG A 317 -12.54 -6.89 -13.24
CA ARG A 317 -12.09 -8.27 -13.43
C ARG A 317 -11.70 -8.65 -14.86
N ASP A 318 -11.64 -7.70 -15.79
CA ASP A 318 -11.28 -7.96 -17.22
C ASP A 318 -12.04 -9.14 -17.84
N GLY A 319 -13.32 -9.30 -17.48
CA GLY A 319 -14.15 -10.40 -17.97
C GLY A 319 -13.81 -11.78 -17.39
N PHE A 320 -13.12 -11.86 -16.27
CA PHE A 320 -12.66 -13.11 -15.64
C PHE A 320 -13.74 -14.20 -15.61
N ALA A 321 -13.42 -15.37 -16.17
CA ALA A 321 -14.31 -16.52 -16.24
C ALA A 321 -14.11 -17.43 -15.03
N PHE A 322 -14.90 -17.22 -13.97
CA PHE A 322 -14.83 -18.06 -12.76
C PHE A 322 -15.12 -19.53 -13.04
N LYS A 323 -14.24 -20.39 -12.57
CA LYS A 323 -14.32 -21.85 -12.61
C LYS A 323 -14.04 -22.42 -11.21
N PRO A 324 -14.46 -23.66 -10.93
CA PRO A 324 -14.17 -24.31 -9.64
C PRO A 324 -12.68 -24.33 -9.27
N VAL A 325 -11.82 -24.44 -10.28
CA VAL A 325 -10.36 -24.34 -10.15
C VAL A 325 -9.92 -23.14 -10.96
N ASN A 326 -9.52 -22.05 -10.32
CA ASN A 326 -9.12 -20.82 -11.00
C ASN A 326 -7.61 -20.53 -10.89
N ALA A 327 -7.08 -19.86 -11.90
CA ALA A 327 -5.65 -19.60 -12.03
C ALA A 327 -5.13 -18.65 -10.95
N VAL A 328 -5.88 -17.60 -10.59
CA VAL A 328 -5.42 -16.58 -9.63
C VAL A 328 -5.25 -17.19 -8.23
N VAL A 329 -6.27 -17.88 -7.70
CA VAL A 329 -6.18 -18.57 -6.40
C VAL A 329 -5.01 -19.55 -6.37
N ASN A 330 -4.79 -20.29 -7.46
CA ASN A 330 -3.71 -21.27 -7.54
C ASN A 330 -2.32 -20.62 -7.74
N ALA A 331 -2.25 -19.42 -8.32
CA ALA A 331 -1.01 -18.65 -8.36
C ALA A 331 -0.61 -18.17 -6.98
N PHE A 332 -1.55 -17.64 -6.17
CA PHE A 332 -1.33 -17.31 -4.76
C PHE A 332 -0.92 -18.54 -3.94
N TYR A 333 -1.59 -19.67 -4.15
CA TYR A 333 -1.24 -20.91 -3.47
C TYR A 333 0.19 -21.37 -3.75
N TYR A 334 0.62 -21.31 -5.02
CA TYR A 334 2.00 -21.61 -5.40
C TYR A 334 3.01 -20.72 -4.68
N ARG A 335 2.77 -19.39 -4.67
CA ARG A 335 3.60 -18.43 -3.96
C ARG A 335 3.67 -18.76 -2.47
N ASN A 336 2.53 -19.01 -1.84
CA ASN A 336 2.45 -19.32 -0.42
C ASN A 336 3.18 -20.60 -0.04
N LEU A 337 3.17 -21.64 -0.88
CA LEU A 337 3.97 -22.85 -0.65
C LEU A 337 5.47 -22.54 -0.65
N ARG A 338 5.94 -21.65 -1.50
CA ARG A 338 7.34 -21.20 -1.53
C ARG A 338 7.69 -20.42 -0.27
N GLU A 339 6.88 -19.47 0.11
CA GLU A 339 7.08 -18.65 1.31
C GLU A 339 7.01 -19.50 2.58
N MET A 340 6.08 -20.44 2.67
CA MET A 340 6.02 -21.40 3.78
C MET A 340 7.25 -22.32 3.84
N SER A 341 7.85 -22.67 2.70
CA SER A 341 9.13 -23.39 2.69
C SER A 341 10.25 -22.56 3.32
N ASP A 342 10.33 -21.28 3.02
CA ASP A 342 11.33 -20.37 3.57
C ASP A 342 11.08 -20.10 5.06
N ILE A 343 9.82 -19.85 5.45
CA ILE A 343 9.40 -19.70 6.86
C ILE A 343 9.74 -20.97 7.66
N ALA A 344 9.42 -22.15 7.15
CA ALA A 344 9.74 -23.42 7.83
C ALA A 344 11.24 -23.58 8.01
N ARG A 345 12.05 -23.23 7.02
CA ARG A 345 13.52 -23.27 7.11
C ARG A 345 14.04 -22.29 8.15
N ALA A 346 13.50 -21.06 8.18
CA ALA A 346 13.86 -20.06 9.18
C ALA A 346 13.58 -20.53 10.62
N LEU A 347 12.56 -21.37 10.80
CA LEU A 347 12.18 -21.95 12.10
C LEU A 347 12.83 -23.33 12.37
N GLY A 348 13.79 -23.78 11.54
CA GLY A 348 14.44 -25.07 11.68
C GLY A 348 13.55 -26.29 11.41
N LYS A 349 12.39 -26.10 10.79
CA LYS A 349 11.42 -27.16 10.46
C LYS A 349 11.74 -27.78 9.08
N GLU A 350 12.91 -28.36 8.94
CA GLU A 350 13.46 -28.85 7.67
C GLU A 350 12.55 -29.84 6.92
N LYS A 351 11.80 -30.70 7.65
CA LYS A 351 10.86 -31.66 7.04
C LYS A 351 9.75 -30.89 6.32
N ASP A 352 9.13 -29.93 6.98
CA ASP A 352 8.06 -29.11 6.43
C ASP A 352 8.58 -28.25 5.26
N ALA A 353 9.78 -27.67 5.39
CA ALA A 353 10.41 -26.89 4.32
C ALA A 353 10.58 -27.71 3.03
N LYS A 354 11.06 -28.94 3.13
CA LYS A 354 11.21 -29.85 1.99
C LYS A 354 9.85 -30.27 1.41
N GLU A 355 8.86 -30.51 2.26
CA GLU A 355 7.50 -30.85 1.84
C GLU A 355 6.87 -29.71 1.05
N PHE A 356 6.90 -28.48 1.58
CA PHE A 356 6.35 -27.31 0.87
C PHE A 356 7.06 -27.03 -0.46
N ALA A 357 8.39 -27.15 -0.51
CA ALA A 357 9.15 -27.02 -1.74
C ALA A 357 8.76 -28.06 -2.79
N ALA A 358 8.58 -29.32 -2.38
CA ALA A 358 8.14 -30.41 -3.27
C ALA A 358 6.71 -30.16 -3.79
N ARG A 359 5.81 -29.71 -2.93
CA ARG A 359 4.43 -29.35 -3.31
C ARG A 359 4.42 -28.15 -4.27
N ALA A 360 5.20 -27.10 -4.00
CA ALA A 360 5.33 -25.97 -4.92
C ALA A 360 5.75 -26.43 -6.32
N LYS A 361 6.73 -27.34 -6.41
CA LYS A 361 7.16 -27.92 -7.69
C LYS A 361 6.03 -28.69 -8.39
N ALA A 362 5.24 -29.45 -7.65
CA ALA A 362 4.09 -30.19 -8.19
C ALA A 362 2.99 -29.22 -8.69
N ILE A 363 2.68 -28.19 -7.90
CA ILE A 363 1.70 -27.15 -8.30
C ILE A 363 2.19 -26.38 -9.53
N TYR A 364 3.48 -26.05 -9.64
CA TYR A 364 4.04 -25.45 -10.86
C TYR A 364 3.73 -26.31 -12.08
N ALA A 365 3.99 -27.61 -12.04
CA ALA A 365 3.75 -28.52 -13.15
C ALA A 365 2.24 -28.66 -13.47
N ALA A 366 1.38 -28.76 -12.44
CA ALA A 366 -0.05 -28.81 -12.60
C ALA A 366 -0.60 -27.50 -13.19
N PHE A 367 -0.10 -26.35 -12.76
CA PHE A 367 -0.47 -25.03 -13.25
C PHE A 367 -0.19 -24.89 -14.76
N GLN A 368 1.01 -25.30 -15.21
CA GLN A 368 1.35 -25.32 -16.63
C GLN A 368 0.39 -26.21 -17.44
N LYS A 369 0.09 -27.39 -16.91
CA LYS A 369 -0.78 -28.35 -17.62
C LYS A 369 -2.23 -27.90 -17.73
N VAL A 370 -2.75 -27.22 -16.71
CA VAL A 370 -4.19 -26.89 -16.61
C VAL A 370 -4.50 -25.51 -17.17
N PHE A 371 -3.63 -24.53 -16.95
CA PHE A 371 -3.96 -23.13 -17.26
C PHE A 371 -3.23 -22.57 -18.49
N PHE A 372 -2.12 -23.19 -18.95
CA PHE A 372 -1.42 -22.70 -20.13
C PHE A 372 -2.07 -23.18 -21.42
N ASP A 373 -2.60 -22.24 -22.23
CA ASP A 373 -3.13 -22.55 -23.57
C ASP A 373 -2.02 -22.39 -24.61
N THR A 374 -1.61 -23.52 -25.18
CA THR A 374 -0.54 -23.56 -26.21
C THR A 374 -0.92 -22.89 -27.52
N ASN A 375 -2.23 -22.71 -27.82
CA ASN A 375 -2.68 -22.06 -29.04
C ASN A 375 -2.53 -20.53 -28.96
N THR A 376 -2.77 -19.96 -27.77
CA THR A 376 -2.68 -18.51 -27.53
C THR A 376 -1.35 -18.09 -26.91
N GLY A 377 -0.63 -19.00 -26.25
CA GLY A 377 0.57 -18.71 -25.47
C GLY A 377 0.29 -17.97 -24.15
N LEU A 378 -0.97 -18.02 -23.65
CA LEU A 378 -1.44 -17.31 -22.48
C LEU A 378 -2.02 -18.26 -21.43
N TYR A 379 -2.20 -17.75 -20.22
CA TYR A 379 -2.86 -18.44 -19.12
C TYR A 379 -4.35 -18.13 -19.12
N VAL A 380 -5.17 -19.17 -19.12
CA VAL A 380 -6.62 -19.06 -19.01
C VAL A 380 -7.04 -18.88 -17.54
N ASP A 381 -8.22 -18.31 -17.32
CA ASP A 381 -8.74 -17.94 -16.02
C ASP A 381 -9.03 -19.13 -15.09
N GLY A 382 -9.32 -20.29 -15.67
CA GLY A 382 -9.65 -21.48 -14.90
C GLY A 382 -9.76 -22.74 -15.74
N ASP A 383 -9.82 -23.88 -15.07
CA ASP A 383 -9.95 -25.19 -15.70
C ASP A 383 -11.27 -25.29 -16.51
N GLY A 384 -11.16 -25.55 -17.80
CA GLY A 384 -12.30 -25.65 -18.70
C GLY A 384 -12.86 -24.32 -19.24
N THR A 385 -12.04 -23.26 -19.29
CA THR A 385 -12.34 -22.03 -20.05
C THR A 385 -11.24 -21.73 -21.06
N SER A 386 -11.56 -20.95 -22.09
CA SER A 386 -10.59 -20.41 -23.05
C SER A 386 -10.34 -18.91 -22.86
N HIS A 387 -10.99 -18.28 -21.86
CA HIS A 387 -10.80 -16.85 -21.59
C HIS A 387 -9.49 -16.64 -20.82
N SER A 388 -8.71 -15.64 -21.26
CA SER A 388 -7.47 -15.21 -20.64
C SER A 388 -7.61 -13.74 -20.20
N SER A 389 -7.66 -13.50 -18.90
CA SER A 389 -7.71 -12.17 -18.32
C SER A 389 -6.30 -11.61 -18.05
N LEU A 390 -6.21 -10.29 -17.81
CA LEU A 390 -5.04 -9.67 -17.23
C LEU A 390 -4.64 -10.37 -15.92
N HIS A 391 -5.61 -10.71 -15.07
CA HIS A 391 -5.41 -11.23 -13.71
C HIS A 391 -4.70 -12.59 -13.72
N ALA A 392 -5.16 -13.55 -14.55
CA ALA A 392 -4.54 -14.86 -14.65
C ALA A 392 -3.07 -14.76 -15.12
N ASN A 393 -2.81 -13.88 -16.09
CA ASN A 393 -1.49 -13.71 -16.69
C ASN A 393 -0.54 -12.89 -15.81
N ALA A 394 -1.02 -11.81 -15.19
CA ALA A 394 -0.21 -10.99 -14.28
C ALA A 394 0.16 -11.74 -12.99
N ALA A 395 -0.79 -12.47 -12.37
CA ALA A 395 -0.49 -13.29 -11.18
C ALA A 395 0.50 -14.42 -11.52
N ALA A 396 0.31 -15.12 -12.65
CA ALA A 396 1.25 -16.14 -13.08
C ALA A 396 2.67 -15.59 -13.28
N LEU A 397 2.79 -14.41 -13.89
CA LEU A 397 4.08 -13.76 -14.14
C LEU A 397 4.70 -13.25 -12.83
N ALA A 398 3.95 -12.52 -12.00
CA ALA A 398 4.43 -11.95 -10.73
C ALA A 398 4.95 -13.01 -9.75
N PHE A 399 4.38 -14.21 -9.78
CA PHE A 399 4.76 -15.28 -8.86
C PHE A 399 5.75 -16.30 -9.44
N GLY A 400 6.26 -16.04 -10.67
CA GLY A 400 7.30 -16.88 -11.30
C GLY A 400 6.76 -18.22 -11.83
N LEU A 401 5.48 -18.25 -12.21
CA LEU A 401 4.85 -19.42 -12.84
C LEU A 401 5.05 -19.45 -14.36
N VAL A 402 5.48 -18.35 -14.98
CA VAL A 402 5.68 -18.27 -16.43
C VAL A 402 7.10 -18.70 -16.80
N PRO A 403 7.29 -19.78 -17.60
CA PRO A 403 8.60 -20.15 -18.13
C PRO A 403 9.23 -19.02 -18.96
N GLU A 404 10.54 -18.87 -18.90
CA GLU A 404 11.26 -17.79 -19.61
C GLU A 404 10.91 -17.66 -21.10
N THR A 405 10.69 -18.79 -21.78
CA THR A 405 10.32 -18.81 -23.20
C THR A 405 8.94 -18.22 -23.50
N GLN A 406 8.06 -18.16 -22.52
CA GLN A 406 6.68 -17.65 -22.63
C GLN A 406 6.56 -16.19 -22.15
N VAL A 407 7.51 -15.70 -21.36
CA VAL A 407 7.51 -14.35 -20.79
C VAL A 407 7.25 -13.26 -21.83
N PRO A 408 7.92 -13.23 -23.01
CA PRO A 408 7.67 -12.17 -23.98
C PRO A 408 6.21 -12.09 -24.48
N GLY A 409 5.55 -13.25 -24.68
CA GLY A 409 4.14 -13.30 -25.09
C GLY A 409 3.20 -12.79 -24.01
N VAL A 410 3.41 -13.21 -22.77
CA VAL A 410 2.61 -12.75 -21.62
C VAL A 410 2.80 -11.24 -21.39
N ILE A 411 4.02 -10.72 -21.46
CA ILE A 411 4.29 -9.29 -21.34
C ILE A 411 3.59 -8.49 -22.45
N ALA A 412 3.68 -8.93 -23.71
CA ALA A 412 3.00 -8.25 -24.81
C ALA A 412 1.47 -8.21 -24.62
N PHE A 413 0.89 -9.29 -24.05
CA PHE A 413 -0.51 -9.31 -23.69
C PHE A 413 -0.83 -8.31 -22.57
N LEU A 414 -0.06 -8.27 -21.48
CA LEU A 414 -0.24 -7.31 -20.38
C LEU A 414 -0.08 -5.86 -20.84
N GLU A 415 0.90 -5.58 -21.70
CA GLU A 415 1.08 -4.26 -22.30
C GLU A 415 -0.16 -3.82 -23.11
N LYS A 416 -0.72 -4.72 -23.91
CA LYS A 416 -1.94 -4.47 -24.69
C LYS A 416 -3.16 -4.21 -23.78
N LYS A 417 -3.26 -4.91 -22.65
CA LYS A 417 -4.34 -4.74 -21.66
C LYS A 417 -4.21 -3.43 -20.87
N GLY A 418 -3.00 -2.95 -20.66
CA GLY A 418 -2.75 -1.78 -19.83
C GLY A 418 -3.26 -1.96 -18.40
N MET A 419 -3.94 -0.96 -17.84
CA MET A 419 -4.49 -0.97 -16.47
C MET A 419 -5.91 -1.60 -16.43
N ALA A 420 -6.09 -2.79 -17.02
CA ALA A 420 -7.39 -3.50 -17.01
C ALA A 420 -7.62 -4.29 -15.70
N CYS A 421 -7.33 -3.67 -14.57
CA CYS A 421 -7.53 -4.20 -13.22
C CYS A 421 -7.82 -3.07 -12.24
N SER A 422 -8.21 -3.41 -11.00
CA SER A 422 -8.42 -2.45 -9.94
C SER A 422 -7.10 -1.84 -9.43
N VAL A 423 -7.23 -0.82 -8.58
CA VAL A 423 -6.11 -0.23 -7.83
C VAL A 423 -5.39 -1.26 -6.95
N TYR A 424 -6.12 -2.26 -6.41
CA TYR A 424 -5.58 -3.37 -5.63
C TYR A 424 -4.74 -4.31 -6.50
N PHE A 425 -5.32 -4.83 -7.60
CA PHE A 425 -4.63 -5.82 -8.43
C PHE A 425 -3.47 -5.20 -9.25
N ALA A 426 -3.42 -3.87 -9.36
CA ALA A 426 -2.28 -3.14 -9.91
C ALA A 426 -0.96 -3.50 -9.21
N GLN A 427 -0.99 -3.93 -7.94
CA GLN A 427 0.19 -4.45 -7.23
C GLN A 427 0.86 -5.58 -8.03
N TYR A 428 0.09 -6.57 -8.42
CA TYR A 428 0.62 -7.77 -9.12
C TYR A 428 0.98 -7.51 -10.57
N LEU A 429 0.24 -6.59 -11.22
CA LEU A 429 0.61 -6.13 -12.57
C LEU A 429 1.96 -5.41 -12.55
N LEU A 430 2.17 -4.48 -11.63
CA LEU A 430 3.40 -3.70 -11.55
C LEU A 430 4.58 -4.56 -11.05
N ASP A 431 4.36 -5.46 -10.08
CA ASP A 431 5.36 -6.45 -9.67
C ASP A 431 5.80 -7.30 -10.88
N ALA A 432 4.85 -7.84 -11.64
CA ALA A 432 5.13 -8.64 -12.84
C ALA A 432 5.98 -7.88 -13.86
N LEU A 433 5.60 -6.64 -14.17
CA LEU A 433 6.33 -5.82 -15.14
C LEU A 433 7.76 -5.51 -14.67
N CYS A 434 7.93 -5.11 -13.42
CA CYS A 434 9.23 -4.78 -12.86
C CYS A 434 10.14 -6.01 -12.72
N GLU A 435 9.63 -7.16 -12.26
CA GLU A 435 10.44 -8.39 -12.14
C GLU A 435 11.02 -8.83 -13.48
N TYR A 436 10.32 -8.60 -14.58
CA TYR A 436 10.73 -9.02 -15.91
C TYR A 436 11.24 -7.87 -16.80
N GLY A 437 11.71 -6.76 -16.16
CA GLY A 437 12.48 -5.69 -16.84
C GLY A 437 11.64 -4.75 -17.71
N ARG A 438 10.32 -4.66 -17.47
CA ARG A 438 9.44 -3.69 -18.12
C ARG A 438 9.13 -2.52 -17.19
N ASP A 439 10.19 -2.03 -16.54
CA ASP A 439 10.14 -0.86 -15.66
C ASP A 439 9.66 0.40 -16.42
N ASP A 440 9.95 0.47 -17.72
CA ASP A 440 9.44 1.51 -18.63
C ASP A 440 7.91 1.55 -18.67
N LEU A 441 7.28 0.39 -18.79
CA LEU A 441 5.83 0.28 -18.79
C LEU A 441 5.24 0.52 -17.39
N ALA A 442 5.90 0.02 -16.33
CA ALA A 442 5.48 0.26 -14.96
C ALA A 442 5.50 1.76 -14.61
N VAL A 443 6.58 2.49 -14.92
CA VAL A 443 6.68 3.95 -14.73
C VAL A 443 5.62 4.68 -15.55
N LYS A 444 5.41 4.29 -16.81
CA LYS A 444 4.37 4.85 -17.68
C LYS A 444 2.97 4.66 -17.08
N LEU A 445 2.65 3.48 -16.57
CA LEU A 445 1.34 3.20 -15.95
C LEU A 445 1.13 4.00 -14.65
N MET A 446 2.15 4.07 -13.78
CA MET A 446 2.09 4.81 -12.52
C MET A 446 1.94 6.34 -12.73
N SER A 447 2.46 6.90 -13.82
CA SER A 447 2.37 8.33 -14.15
C SER A 447 1.38 8.65 -15.27
N ALA A 448 0.54 7.68 -15.66
CA ALA A 448 -0.48 7.88 -16.68
C ALA A 448 -1.53 8.92 -16.23
N LYS A 449 -2.12 9.59 -17.21
CA LYS A 449 -3.25 10.53 -17.02
C LYS A 449 -4.55 9.89 -17.49
N GLY A 450 -5.67 10.40 -17.01
CA GLY A 450 -7.00 9.96 -17.41
C GLY A 450 -7.67 9.02 -16.41
N ASP A 451 -8.73 8.34 -16.86
CA ASP A 451 -9.71 7.69 -15.97
C ASP A 451 -9.13 6.59 -15.07
N ARG A 452 -8.23 5.77 -15.57
CA ARG A 452 -7.70 4.61 -14.80
C ARG A 452 -6.26 4.89 -14.39
N SER A 453 -6.07 5.93 -13.58
CA SER A 453 -4.74 6.39 -13.18
C SER A 453 -4.74 7.10 -11.83
N TRP A 454 -3.61 7.05 -11.13
CA TRP A 454 -3.38 7.80 -9.89
C TRP A 454 -3.40 9.33 -10.12
N VAL A 455 -2.90 9.77 -11.27
CA VAL A 455 -2.98 11.20 -11.65
C VAL A 455 -4.44 11.62 -11.81
N GLY A 456 -5.30 10.76 -12.36
CA GLY A 456 -6.74 10.99 -12.44
C GLY A 456 -7.41 11.15 -11.07
N MET A 457 -6.98 10.39 -10.05
CA MET A 457 -7.46 10.57 -8.67
C MET A 457 -7.08 11.95 -8.12
N ILE A 458 -5.83 12.38 -8.34
CA ILE A 458 -5.33 13.70 -7.92
C ILE A 458 -6.09 14.81 -8.65
N ASP A 459 -6.30 14.66 -9.95
CA ASP A 459 -7.03 15.65 -10.77
C ASP A 459 -8.53 15.69 -10.45
N PHE A 460 -9.11 14.60 -9.92
CA PHE A 460 -10.46 14.57 -9.35
C PHE A 460 -10.56 15.37 -8.03
N GLY A 461 -9.44 15.67 -7.38
CA GLY A 461 -9.36 16.43 -6.13
C GLY A 461 -9.08 15.57 -4.89
N SER A 462 -8.89 14.24 -5.04
CA SER A 462 -8.50 13.39 -3.92
C SER A 462 -7.06 13.66 -3.50
N THR A 463 -6.80 13.64 -2.21
CA THR A 463 -5.46 13.78 -1.61
C THR A 463 -4.99 12.49 -0.96
N ILE A 464 -5.86 11.51 -0.88
CA ILE A 464 -5.60 10.13 -0.45
C ILE A 464 -5.96 9.22 -1.62
N SER A 465 -5.30 8.08 -1.78
CA SER A 465 -5.66 7.10 -2.81
C SER A 465 -7.09 6.61 -2.63
N MET A 466 -7.78 6.39 -3.74
CA MET A 466 -9.20 6.04 -3.75
C MET A 466 -9.39 4.52 -3.72
N GLU A 467 -10.58 4.07 -3.33
CA GLU A 467 -10.97 2.65 -3.29
C GLU A 467 -11.04 2.02 -4.71
N ALA A 468 -11.35 2.80 -5.71
CA ALA A 468 -11.40 2.40 -7.13
C ALA A 468 -10.90 3.55 -8.00
N TRP A 469 -10.66 3.30 -9.28
CA TRP A 469 -10.16 4.34 -10.21
C TRP A 469 -11.08 5.54 -10.32
N SER A 470 -12.39 5.33 -10.29
CA SER A 470 -13.39 6.41 -10.31
C SER A 470 -14.77 5.93 -9.84
N LEU A 471 -15.68 6.89 -9.71
CA LEU A 471 -17.12 6.63 -9.43
C LEU A 471 -17.82 5.83 -10.53
N LYS A 472 -17.23 5.75 -11.73
CA LYS A 472 -17.75 4.95 -12.83
C LYS A 472 -17.59 3.46 -12.55
N GLU A 473 -16.43 3.06 -12.06
CA GLU A 473 -16.11 1.68 -11.71
C GLU A 473 -16.81 1.27 -10.39
N LYS A 474 -16.87 2.19 -9.41
CA LYS A 474 -17.49 1.93 -8.11
C LYS A 474 -18.28 3.17 -7.62
N PRO A 475 -19.59 3.24 -7.90
CA PRO A 475 -20.41 4.41 -7.54
C PRO A 475 -20.46 4.75 -6.03
N ASN A 476 -20.21 3.77 -5.15
CA ASN A 476 -20.16 3.92 -3.70
C ASN A 476 -18.74 3.90 -3.13
N LEU A 477 -17.73 4.30 -3.93
CA LEU A 477 -16.36 4.38 -3.45
C LEU A 477 -16.21 5.42 -2.33
N ASP A 478 -15.16 5.26 -1.53
CA ASP A 478 -14.62 6.32 -0.68
C ASP A 478 -13.31 6.90 -1.25
N LEU A 479 -12.91 8.09 -0.75
CA LEU A 479 -11.71 8.79 -1.18
C LEU A 479 -10.48 8.49 -0.30
N ASN A 480 -10.58 7.57 0.64
CA ASN A 480 -9.54 7.34 1.64
C ASN A 480 -9.28 5.84 1.86
N HIS A 481 -8.63 5.20 0.86
CA HIS A 481 -8.42 3.74 0.83
C HIS A 481 -6.97 3.41 0.40
N ALA A 482 -6.12 3.11 1.39
CA ALA A 482 -4.69 2.98 1.15
C ALA A 482 -4.25 1.77 0.31
N TRP A 483 -5.10 0.77 0.04
CA TRP A 483 -4.76 -0.27 -0.91
C TRP A 483 -4.46 0.28 -2.32
N GLY A 484 -4.93 1.51 -2.63
CA GLY A 484 -4.57 2.24 -3.84
C GLY A 484 -3.19 2.87 -3.82
N ALA A 485 -2.42 2.80 -2.71
CA ALA A 485 -1.10 3.41 -2.61
C ALA A 485 0.04 2.57 -3.22
N VAL A 486 -0.28 1.60 -4.05
CA VAL A 486 0.65 0.66 -4.70
C VAL A 486 1.94 1.31 -5.25
N PRO A 487 1.90 2.45 -5.98
CA PRO A 487 3.10 3.06 -6.53
C PRO A 487 4.20 3.31 -5.51
N LEU A 488 3.85 3.57 -4.26
CA LEU A 488 4.80 3.87 -3.19
C LEU A 488 5.80 2.72 -2.96
N ASN A 489 5.30 1.50 -2.79
CA ASN A 489 6.17 0.34 -2.60
C ASN A 489 6.89 -0.09 -3.90
N ILE A 490 6.26 0.09 -5.05
CA ILE A 490 6.89 -0.18 -6.36
C ILE A 490 8.07 0.76 -6.59
N ILE A 491 7.93 2.04 -6.25
CA ILE A 491 9.03 3.01 -6.36
C ILE A 491 10.19 2.62 -5.44
N ALA A 492 9.92 2.28 -4.18
CA ALA A 492 10.97 1.90 -3.23
C ALA A 492 11.68 0.60 -3.64
N ARG A 493 10.91 -0.44 -4.01
CA ARG A 493 11.43 -1.79 -4.28
C ARG A 493 12.06 -1.94 -5.65
N TYR A 494 11.62 -1.17 -6.65
CA TYR A 494 12.09 -1.33 -8.03
C TYR A 494 12.73 -0.05 -8.60
N VAL A 495 12.09 1.13 -8.52
CA VAL A 495 12.68 2.34 -9.10
C VAL A 495 13.95 2.72 -8.34
N LEU A 496 13.91 2.77 -7.00
CA LEU A 496 15.08 2.92 -6.14
C LEU A 496 15.80 1.59 -5.92
N GLY A 497 15.09 0.47 -6.05
CA GLY A 497 15.62 -0.88 -6.08
C GLY A 497 16.05 -1.45 -4.73
N VAL A 498 15.48 -0.97 -3.61
CA VAL A 498 15.90 -1.35 -2.24
C VAL A 498 15.02 -2.47 -1.70
N THR A 499 15.60 -3.65 -1.45
CA THR A 499 14.91 -4.79 -0.84
C THR A 499 15.84 -5.55 0.11
N PRO A 500 15.30 -6.26 1.12
CA PRO A 500 16.13 -7.15 1.95
C PRO A 500 16.61 -8.35 1.12
N LEU A 501 17.91 -8.58 1.09
CA LEU A 501 18.52 -9.80 0.55
C LEU A 501 18.58 -10.88 1.63
N GLU A 502 18.79 -10.46 2.87
CA GLU A 502 18.72 -11.31 4.06
C GLU A 502 17.75 -10.70 5.07
N PRO A 503 17.05 -11.54 5.87
CA PRO A 503 16.07 -11.05 6.84
C PRO A 503 16.64 -9.98 7.78
N GLY A 504 15.84 -8.92 8.03
CA GLY A 504 16.23 -7.80 8.86
C GLY A 504 17.25 -6.87 8.20
N PHE A 505 17.32 -6.89 6.87
CA PHE A 505 18.29 -6.09 6.12
C PHE A 505 19.75 -6.32 6.57
N LYS A 506 20.08 -7.52 7.05
CA LYS A 506 21.47 -7.90 7.37
C LYS A 506 22.36 -7.78 6.14
N LYS A 507 21.78 -8.02 4.97
CA LYS A 507 22.32 -7.70 3.65
C LYS A 507 21.21 -7.12 2.79
N ILE A 508 21.52 -6.06 2.05
CA ILE A 508 20.57 -5.32 1.21
C ILE A 508 20.81 -5.68 -0.26
N SER A 509 19.72 -5.85 -1.02
CA SER A 509 19.76 -5.83 -2.49
C SER A 509 19.44 -4.43 -2.96
N ILE A 510 20.32 -3.84 -3.82
CA ILE A 510 20.10 -2.53 -4.45
C ILE A 510 20.16 -2.71 -5.96
N ARG A 511 18.98 -2.67 -6.61
CA ARG A 511 18.83 -2.93 -8.06
C ARG A 511 17.94 -1.87 -8.70
N PRO A 512 18.40 -0.61 -8.80
CA PRO A 512 17.58 0.48 -9.31
C PRO A 512 17.23 0.30 -10.78
N ARG A 513 15.93 0.47 -11.10
CA ARG A 513 15.35 0.32 -12.43
C ARG A 513 14.48 1.53 -12.74
N ILE A 514 15.06 2.53 -13.39
CA ILE A 514 14.44 3.86 -13.55
C ILE A 514 13.47 3.96 -14.73
N GLY A 515 13.25 2.88 -15.49
CA GLY A 515 12.16 2.81 -16.48
C GLY A 515 12.12 3.93 -17.52
N GLY A 516 13.29 4.43 -17.96
CA GLY A 516 13.37 5.54 -18.93
C GLY A 516 13.41 6.94 -18.32
N LEU A 517 13.35 7.09 -16.99
CA LEU A 517 13.61 8.35 -16.31
C LEU A 517 15.06 8.79 -16.52
N LYS A 518 15.31 10.10 -16.54
CA LYS A 518 16.67 10.66 -16.64
C LYS A 518 17.42 10.54 -15.32
N TYR A 519 16.70 10.60 -14.20
CA TYR A 519 17.22 10.35 -12.87
C TYR A 519 16.10 9.90 -11.94
N ALA A 520 16.49 9.21 -10.87
CA ALA A 520 15.67 9.00 -9.68
C ALA A 520 16.56 9.15 -8.45
N LYS A 521 16.02 9.77 -7.40
CA LYS A 521 16.69 9.97 -6.13
C LYS A 521 15.71 9.80 -4.99
N GLY A 522 16.14 9.13 -3.92
CA GLY A 522 15.28 8.97 -2.76
C GLY A 522 15.97 8.29 -1.59
N SER A 523 15.20 8.18 -0.50
CA SER A 523 15.57 7.47 0.71
C SER A 523 14.51 6.43 1.05
N VAL A 524 14.96 5.25 1.47
CA VAL A 524 14.13 4.13 1.93
C VAL A 524 14.57 3.76 3.34
N PRO A 525 13.71 3.91 4.34
CA PRO A 525 14.01 3.48 5.70
C PRO A 525 14.05 1.96 5.79
N THR A 526 14.92 1.44 6.64
CA THR A 526 14.98 0.02 6.97
C THR A 526 15.24 -0.13 8.46
N ILE A 527 14.95 -1.29 9.01
CA ILE A 527 15.23 -1.57 10.43
C ILE A 527 16.73 -1.48 10.77
N ALA A 528 17.60 -1.55 9.77
CA ALA A 528 19.06 -1.39 9.92
C ALA A 528 19.54 0.05 9.73
N GLY A 529 18.67 0.97 9.34
CA GLY A 529 18.96 2.37 9.02
C GLY A 529 18.49 2.74 7.61
N THR A 530 18.60 4.01 7.25
CA THR A 530 18.11 4.53 5.97
C THR A 530 19.09 4.22 4.83
N VAL A 531 18.57 3.70 3.73
CA VAL A 531 19.29 3.58 2.45
C VAL A 531 18.97 4.79 1.59
N THR A 532 20.00 5.44 1.03
CA THR A 532 19.80 6.48 0.02
C THR A 532 20.28 6.00 -1.34
N VAL A 533 19.52 6.34 -2.36
CA VAL A 533 19.82 5.99 -3.76
C VAL A 533 19.71 7.25 -4.61
N GLU A 534 20.73 7.53 -5.41
CA GLU A 534 20.67 8.51 -6.49
C GLU A 534 21.17 7.83 -7.76
N VAL A 535 20.32 7.74 -8.78
CA VAL A 535 20.61 6.97 -9.99
C VAL A 535 20.30 7.75 -11.26
N THR A 536 21.20 7.64 -12.22
CA THR A 536 21.02 8.04 -13.63
C THR A 536 21.40 6.86 -14.52
N PRO A 537 21.16 6.89 -15.84
CA PRO A 537 21.55 5.79 -16.73
C PRO A 537 23.03 5.40 -16.68
N GLY A 538 23.93 6.33 -16.31
CA GLY A 538 25.38 6.10 -16.27
C GLY A 538 26.02 6.07 -14.89
N ARG A 539 25.30 6.45 -13.83
CA ARG A 539 25.87 6.65 -12.49
C ARG A 539 24.89 6.25 -11.40
N LEU A 540 25.38 5.58 -10.38
CA LEU A 540 24.64 5.23 -9.18
C LEU A 540 25.45 5.66 -7.95
N ILE A 541 24.79 6.41 -7.05
CA ILE A 541 25.32 6.76 -5.73
C ILE A 541 24.41 6.12 -4.70
N ILE A 542 25.00 5.43 -3.73
CA ILE A 542 24.27 4.81 -2.63
C ILE A 542 24.92 5.14 -1.29
N VAL A 543 24.09 5.24 -0.26
CA VAL A 543 24.51 5.10 1.14
C VAL A 543 23.73 3.94 1.73
N THR A 544 24.42 2.97 2.28
CA THR A 544 23.81 1.76 2.84
C THR A 544 24.28 1.51 4.28
N PRO A 545 23.35 1.20 5.21
CA PRO A 545 23.70 0.97 6.62
C PRO A 545 24.35 -0.40 6.87
N THR A 546 24.12 -1.36 5.98
CA THR A 546 24.65 -2.73 6.06
C THR A 546 25.29 -3.14 4.73
N PRO A 547 26.00 -4.27 4.64
CA PRO A 547 26.53 -4.76 3.36
C PRO A 547 25.44 -4.87 2.30
N ALA A 548 25.75 -4.48 1.07
CA ALA A 548 24.81 -4.51 -0.04
C ALA A 548 25.34 -5.32 -1.22
N GLU A 549 24.43 -5.98 -1.93
CA GLU A 549 24.63 -6.49 -3.26
C GLU A 549 23.95 -5.57 -4.26
N VAL A 550 24.73 -4.98 -5.14
CA VAL A 550 24.27 -3.94 -6.07
C VAL A 550 24.32 -4.49 -7.49
N ASP A 551 23.18 -4.49 -8.17
CA ASP A 551 23.06 -4.74 -9.60
C ASP A 551 22.89 -3.39 -10.33
N PHE A 552 23.92 -2.96 -11.04
CA PHE A 552 23.86 -1.75 -11.84
C PHE A 552 24.46 -2.01 -13.23
N GLY A 553 23.61 -1.88 -14.25
CA GLY A 553 23.99 -2.17 -15.64
C GLY A 553 24.24 -3.65 -15.91
N GLY A 554 23.56 -4.56 -15.22
CA GLY A 554 23.72 -6.01 -15.34
C GLY A 554 25.01 -6.54 -14.71
N LYS A 555 25.68 -5.73 -13.89
CA LYS A 555 26.88 -6.14 -13.13
C LYS A 555 26.56 -6.16 -11.64
N ILE A 556 26.60 -7.35 -11.07
CA ILE A 556 26.38 -7.56 -9.65
C ILE A 556 27.71 -7.40 -8.90
N ARG A 557 27.73 -6.55 -7.88
CA ARG A 557 28.90 -6.29 -7.02
C ARG A 557 28.49 -6.21 -5.57
N SER A 558 29.37 -6.65 -4.66
CA SER A 558 29.16 -6.53 -3.22
C SER A 558 29.89 -5.31 -2.67
N PHE A 559 29.25 -4.59 -1.75
CA PHE A 559 29.78 -3.42 -1.08
C PHE A 559 29.61 -3.57 0.44
N SER A 560 30.54 -2.98 1.20
CA SER A 560 30.37 -2.82 2.65
C SER A 560 29.33 -1.73 2.95
N ALA A 561 28.93 -1.60 4.22
CA ALA A 561 28.19 -0.42 4.67
C ALA A 561 28.98 0.86 4.36
N GLY A 562 28.28 1.94 4.03
CA GLY A 562 28.86 3.24 3.74
C GLY A 562 28.38 3.88 2.45
N HIS A 563 29.11 4.90 2.00
CA HIS A 563 28.85 5.65 0.77
C HIS A 563 29.64 5.03 -0.41
N HIS A 564 28.97 4.80 -1.53
CA HIS A 564 29.58 4.27 -2.73
C HIS A 564 29.08 5.00 -3.97
N GLU A 565 30.01 5.24 -4.91
CA GLU A 565 29.71 5.76 -6.22
C GLU A 565 30.12 4.71 -7.27
N ILE A 566 29.21 4.42 -8.19
CA ILE A 566 29.36 3.36 -9.19
C ILE A 566 29.07 3.98 -10.56
N VAL A 567 30.03 3.90 -11.46
CA VAL A 567 29.89 4.34 -12.84
C VAL A 567 29.82 3.10 -13.72
N ARG A 568 29.00 3.15 -14.78
CA ARG A 568 28.85 2.07 -15.78
C ARG A 568 30.12 1.90 -16.62
#